data_558cd32d966f5e2743eab54075f1e47b
#
_entry.id   558cd32d966f5e2743eab54075f1e47b
#
_cell.length_a   1.000
_cell.length_b   1.000
_cell.length_c   1.000
_cell.angle_alpha   90.00
_cell.angle_beta   90.00
_cell.angle_gamma   90.00
#
_symmetry.space_group_name_H-M   'P 1'
#
loop_
_entity.id
_entity.type
_entity.pdbx_description
1 polymer ?
#
loop_
_entity_poly.entity_id
_entity_poly.type
_entity_poly.pdbx_seq_one_letter_code
_entity_poly.pdbx_strand_id
1 'polypeptide(L)'
;MTVKKMSVNVAKASKKSRLPVSSLLPRIAIYSAVMGGIMASLYDFKLNKLFISSDPKSSEAKQYINSINRAQQAYYAEYGKFSENITQLGLGIKEQTDDNNYTLVSSMGPVQTSYNQRQPAQFESAIALAKPNDMSTGKSYTGAVFAFKEKGNITTIAAICESDRINASYAETWNPPTFDGKEIHCQPGTTILR
;
A
#
# COMPACT_ATOMS: atom_id res chain seq x y z
N MET A 1 -15.98 -21.42 87.59
CA MET A 1 -15.65 -21.33 86.17
C MET A 1 -16.24 -20.06 85.59
N THR A 2 -15.44 -19.04 85.40
CA THR A 2 -15.87 -17.69 85.01
C THR A 2 -15.64 -17.52 83.48
N VAL A 3 -16.72 -17.36 82.73
CA VAL A 3 -16.68 -17.13 81.30
C VAL A 3 -16.45 -15.65 81.04
N LYS A 4 -15.33 -15.32 80.46
CA LYS A 4 -14.91 -13.97 80.08
C LYS A 4 -15.53 -13.61 78.70
N LYS A 5 -16.40 -12.62 78.72
CA LYS A 5 -17.08 -12.07 77.54
C LYS A 5 -16.13 -11.21 76.76
N MET A 6 -15.84 -11.59 75.56
CA MET A 6 -14.98 -10.87 74.64
C MET A 6 -15.81 -9.90 73.79
N SER A 7 -15.61 -8.59 73.94
CA SER A 7 -16.28 -7.57 73.13
C SER A 7 -15.51 -7.32 71.86
N VAL A 8 -16.16 -7.53 70.76
CA VAL A 8 -15.62 -7.23 69.42
C VAL A 8 -15.91 -5.76 69.05
N ASN A 9 -14.87 -4.95 69.00
CA ASN A 9 -14.98 -3.59 68.51
C ASN A 9 -15.09 -3.62 66.95
N VAL A 10 -16.23 -3.24 66.43
CA VAL A 10 -16.48 -3.02 65.01
C VAL A 10 -15.83 -1.69 64.62
N ALA A 11 -14.78 -1.75 63.86
CA ALA A 11 -14.09 -0.58 63.33
C ALA A 11 -14.98 0.12 62.30
N LYS A 12 -15.18 1.39 62.52
CA LYS A 12 -16.06 2.31 61.79
C LYS A 12 -15.53 2.58 60.37
N ALA A 13 -16.43 2.54 59.43
CA ALA A 13 -16.26 2.65 57.99
C ALA A 13 -15.34 3.80 57.53
N SER A 14 -14.57 3.43 56.52
CA SER A 14 -13.68 4.25 55.70
C SER A 14 -14.35 5.53 55.19
N LYS A 15 -13.71 6.64 55.44
CA LYS A 15 -14.03 7.98 54.96
C LYS A 15 -13.77 8.03 53.46
N LYS A 16 -14.82 8.09 52.65
CA LYS A 16 -14.79 8.25 51.20
C LYS A 16 -14.07 9.58 50.87
N SER A 17 -12.82 9.52 50.46
CA SER A 17 -12.05 10.69 50.01
C SER A 17 -12.67 11.23 48.73
N ARG A 18 -13.35 12.36 48.82
CA ARG A 18 -13.78 13.11 47.64
C ARG A 18 -12.52 13.72 47.02
N LEU A 19 -12.15 13.27 45.83
CA LEU A 19 -11.06 13.89 45.07
C LEU A 19 -11.40 15.38 44.85
N PRO A 20 -10.48 16.30 45.08
CA PRO A 20 -10.73 17.71 44.91
C PRO A 20 -11.01 18.00 43.41
N VAL A 21 -12.15 18.61 43.13
CA VAL A 21 -12.61 18.96 41.77
C VAL A 21 -11.57 19.82 41.02
N SER A 22 -10.76 20.58 41.77
CA SER A 22 -9.67 21.40 41.23
C SER A 22 -8.57 20.61 40.48
N SER A 23 -8.40 19.30 40.80
CA SER A 23 -7.37 18.48 40.10
C SER A 23 -7.93 17.78 38.85
N LEU A 24 -9.24 17.80 38.62
CA LEU A 24 -9.87 17.20 37.43
C LEU A 24 -9.93 18.18 36.26
N LEU A 25 -10.08 19.48 36.56
CA LEU A 25 -10.18 20.51 35.50
C LEU A 25 -9.00 20.55 34.54
N PRO A 26 -7.70 20.52 34.98
CA PRO A 26 -6.59 20.54 34.04
C PRO A 26 -6.49 19.26 33.22
N ARG A 27 -6.91 18.13 33.76
CA ARG A 27 -6.90 16.85 33.00
C ARG A 27 -7.96 16.83 31.88
N ILE A 28 -9.16 17.33 32.18
CA ILE A 28 -10.23 17.44 31.18
C ILE A 28 -9.82 18.42 30.06
N ALA A 29 -9.17 19.55 30.41
CA ALA A 29 -8.68 20.50 29.42
C ALA A 29 -7.62 19.89 28.49
N ILE A 30 -6.70 19.08 29.02
CA ILE A 30 -5.68 18.39 28.20
C ILE A 30 -6.35 17.38 27.27
N TYR A 31 -7.26 16.54 27.78
CA TYR A 31 -7.95 15.56 26.93
C TYR A 31 -8.82 16.20 25.86
N SER A 32 -9.51 17.32 26.17
CA SER A 32 -10.30 18.03 25.16
C SER A 32 -9.41 18.67 24.07
N ALA A 33 -8.24 19.20 24.43
CA ALA A 33 -7.29 19.75 23.46
C ALA A 33 -6.70 18.67 22.54
N VAL A 34 -6.36 17.50 23.10
CA VAL A 34 -5.85 16.36 22.32
C VAL A 34 -6.93 15.82 21.39
N MET A 35 -8.15 15.62 21.89
CA MET A 35 -9.27 15.15 21.05
C MET A 35 -9.65 16.17 19.99
N GLY A 36 -9.62 17.46 20.31
CA GLY A 36 -9.85 18.54 19.34
C GLY A 36 -8.78 18.57 18.25
N GLY A 37 -7.52 18.36 18.61
CA GLY A 37 -6.41 18.27 17.66
C GLY A 37 -6.53 17.07 16.70
N ILE A 38 -6.91 15.92 17.23
CA ILE A 38 -7.15 14.72 16.40
C ILE A 38 -8.31 14.94 15.45
N MET A 39 -9.42 15.53 15.91
CA MET A 39 -10.58 15.84 15.06
C MET A 39 -10.25 16.89 14.01
N ALA A 40 -9.52 17.95 14.34
CA ALA A 40 -9.08 18.95 13.37
C ALA A 40 -8.17 18.33 12.31
N SER A 41 -7.25 17.47 12.71
CA SER A 41 -6.38 16.72 11.79
C SER A 41 -7.15 15.80 10.84
N LEU A 42 -8.28 15.22 11.29
CA LEU A 42 -9.16 14.41 10.44
C LEU A 42 -10.01 15.26 9.48
N TYR A 43 -10.36 16.49 9.86
CA TYR A 43 -11.10 17.42 8.99
C TYR A 43 -10.21 18.00 7.86
N ASP A 44 -8.93 18.26 8.14
CA ASP A 44 -7.96 18.69 7.11
C ASP A 44 -7.50 17.55 6.20
N PHE A 45 -7.61 16.31 6.65
CA PHE A 45 -7.43 15.15 5.80
C PHE A 45 -8.66 15.06 4.87
N LYS A 46 -8.55 15.66 3.69
CA LYS A 46 -9.59 15.59 2.64
C LYS A 46 -9.80 14.13 2.26
N LEU A 47 -10.68 13.45 2.97
CA LEU A 47 -11.18 12.10 2.66
C LEU A 47 -11.74 11.99 1.22
N ASN A 48 -12.07 13.13 0.60
CA ASN A 48 -12.56 13.21 -0.78
C ASN A 48 -11.59 12.66 -1.84
N LYS A 49 -10.29 12.50 -1.52
CA LYS A 49 -9.34 11.87 -2.46
C LYS A 49 -9.22 10.36 -2.31
N LEU A 50 -9.74 9.78 -1.22
CA LEU A 50 -9.69 8.34 -0.98
C LEU A 50 -10.87 7.57 -1.57
N PHE A 51 -11.95 8.25 -1.97
CA PHE A 51 -13.20 7.61 -2.41
C PHE A 51 -13.63 7.93 -3.84
N ILE A 52 -12.74 8.49 -4.68
CA ILE A 52 -13.05 8.73 -6.09
C ILE A 52 -12.34 7.68 -6.95
N SER A 53 -12.73 6.44 -6.79
CA SER A 53 -12.83 5.50 -7.89
C SER A 53 -14.29 5.09 -7.94
N SER A 54 -15.01 5.60 -8.90
CA SER A 54 -16.45 5.36 -9.11
C SER A 54 -16.76 3.93 -9.55
N ASP A 55 -15.75 3.08 -9.70
CA ASP A 55 -15.86 1.69 -10.06
C ASP A 55 -15.12 0.79 -9.05
N PRO A 56 -15.84 -0.03 -8.26
CA PRO A 56 -15.22 -0.93 -7.27
C PRO A 56 -14.19 -1.89 -7.89
N LYS A 57 -14.42 -2.37 -9.11
CA LYS A 57 -13.53 -3.31 -9.82
C LYS A 57 -12.20 -2.67 -10.18
N SER A 58 -12.25 -1.44 -10.66
CA SER A 58 -11.11 -0.60 -10.97
C SER A 58 -10.29 -0.26 -9.71
N SER A 59 -11.00 -0.05 -8.58
CA SER A 59 -10.38 0.22 -7.27
C SER A 59 -9.58 -0.97 -6.74
N GLU A 60 -10.11 -2.20 -6.85
CA GLU A 60 -9.41 -3.42 -6.43
C GLU A 60 -8.12 -3.61 -7.23
N ALA A 61 -8.22 -3.60 -8.57
CA ALA A 61 -7.08 -3.79 -9.45
C ALA A 61 -5.94 -2.80 -9.16
N LYS A 62 -6.28 -1.52 -9.01
CA LYS A 62 -5.31 -0.47 -8.67
C LYS A 62 -4.64 -0.69 -7.32
N GLN A 63 -5.42 -1.06 -6.29
CA GLN A 63 -4.90 -1.32 -4.95
C GLN A 63 -3.98 -2.56 -4.94
N TYR A 64 -4.35 -3.63 -5.62
CA TYR A 64 -3.56 -4.85 -5.68
C TYR A 64 -2.26 -4.63 -6.42
N ILE A 65 -2.28 -3.96 -7.59
CA ILE A 65 -1.07 -3.61 -8.33
C ILE A 65 -0.15 -2.72 -7.49
N ASN A 66 -0.69 -1.74 -6.77
CA ASN A 66 0.12 -0.90 -5.86
C ASN A 66 0.77 -1.74 -4.74
N SER A 67 0.01 -2.68 -4.15
CA SER A 67 0.51 -3.57 -3.11
C SER A 67 1.59 -4.50 -3.64
N ILE A 68 1.42 -5.05 -4.84
CA ILE A 68 2.42 -5.89 -5.52
C ILE A 68 3.70 -5.09 -5.77
N ASN A 69 3.60 -3.87 -6.31
CA ASN A 69 4.76 -3.02 -6.55
C ASN A 69 5.55 -2.76 -5.26
N ARG A 70 4.87 -2.41 -4.16
CA ARG A 70 5.52 -2.18 -2.86
C ARG A 70 6.16 -3.45 -2.30
N ALA A 71 5.48 -4.58 -2.42
CA ALA A 71 6.02 -5.85 -1.97
C ALA A 71 7.24 -6.29 -2.80
N GLN A 72 7.25 -6.02 -4.10
CA GLN A 72 8.41 -6.25 -4.96
C GLN A 72 9.61 -5.38 -4.57
N GLN A 73 9.37 -4.11 -4.25
CA GLN A 73 10.45 -3.23 -3.74
C GLN A 73 11.02 -3.75 -2.41
N ALA A 74 10.15 -4.18 -1.48
CA ALA A 74 10.58 -4.76 -0.20
C ALA A 74 11.32 -6.09 -0.41
N TYR A 75 10.80 -6.96 -1.26
CA TYR A 75 11.41 -8.25 -1.59
C TYR A 75 12.80 -8.06 -2.21
N TYR A 76 12.92 -7.09 -3.13
CA TYR A 76 14.22 -6.75 -3.73
C TYR A 76 15.23 -6.22 -2.69
N ALA A 77 14.78 -5.37 -1.77
CA ALA A 77 15.64 -4.86 -0.71
C ALA A 77 16.13 -5.96 0.23
N GLU A 78 15.33 -7.01 0.46
CA GLU A 78 15.67 -8.12 1.35
C GLU A 78 16.51 -9.20 0.65
N TYR A 79 16.14 -9.58 -0.59
CA TYR A 79 16.72 -10.73 -1.28
C TYR A 79 17.67 -10.37 -2.44
N GLY A 80 17.76 -9.09 -2.82
CA GLY A 80 18.59 -8.61 -3.94
C GLY A 80 18.09 -9.06 -5.32
N LYS A 81 16.84 -9.50 -5.40
CA LYS A 81 16.16 -9.92 -6.65
C LYS A 81 14.65 -9.73 -6.52
N PHE A 82 13.94 -9.66 -7.63
CA PHE A 82 12.49 -9.66 -7.62
C PHE A 82 11.91 -11.06 -7.42
N SER A 83 10.71 -11.11 -6.84
CA SER A 83 9.92 -12.34 -6.74
C SER A 83 9.36 -12.72 -8.12
N GLU A 84 9.32 -14.01 -8.41
CA GLU A 84 8.79 -14.55 -9.67
C GLU A 84 7.28 -14.79 -9.64
N ASN A 85 6.67 -14.78 -8.44
CA ASN A 85 5.24 -15.02 -8.31
C ASN A 85 4.62 -14.21 -7.16
N ILE A 86 3.31 -13.97 -7.27
CA ILE A 86 2.55 -13.15 -6.31
C ILE A 86 2.49 -13.81 -4.94
N THR A 87 2.44 -15.14 -4.88
CA THR A 87 2.32 -15.89 -3.61
C THR A 87 3.53 -15.68 -2.71
N GLN A 88 4.75 -15.60 -3.28
CA GLN A 88 5.98 -15.36 -2.52
C GLN A 88 6.01 -13.98 -1.86
N LEU A 89 5.23 -13.04 -2.35
CA LEU A 89 5.13 -11.69 -1.78
C LEU A 89 4.33 -11.66 -0.46
N GLY A 90 3.64 -12.74 -0.10
CA GLY A 90 2.91 -12.86 1.17
C GLY A 90 1.71 -11.91 1.32
N LEU A 91 1.19 -11.37 0.23
CA LEU A 91 0.11 -10.39 0.23
C LEU A 91 -1.29 -11.00 0.40
N GLY A 92 -1.44 -12.32 0.27
CA GLY A 92 -2.75 -12.98 0.25
C GLY A 92 -3.59 -12.66 -0.99
N ILE A 93 -3.00 -12.02 -2.00
CA ILE A 93 -3.65 -11.73 -3.27
C ILE A 93 -3.71 -13.02 -4.09
N LYS A 94 -4.91 -13.36 -4.57
CA LYS A 94 -5.10 -14.46 -5.50
C LYS A 94 -4.77 -14.00 -6.92
N GLU A 95 -4.18 -14.87 -7.72
CA GLU A 95 -3.91 -14.59 -9.14
C GLU A 95 -5.20 -14.39 -9.95
N GLN A 96 -6.32 -14.92 -9.47
CA GLN A 96 -7.64 -14.71 -10.04
C GLN A 96 -8.62 -14.34 -8.93
N THR A 97 -9.34 -13.23 -9.12
CA THR A 97 -10.50 -12.80 -8.33
C THR A 97 -11.77 -12.85 -9.18
N ASP A 98 -12.89 -12.46 -8.61
CA ASP A 98 -14.15 -12.41 -9.35
C ASP A 98 -14.12 -11.36 -10.48
N ASP A 99 -13.34 -10.29 -10.30
CA ASP A 99 -13.29 -9.16 -11.22
C ASP A 99 -12.03 -9.11 -12.09
N ASN A 100 -10.89 -9.64 -11.62
CA ASN A 100 -9.61 -9.46 -12.29
C ASN A 100 -8.73 -10.71 -12.28
N ASN A 101 -7.87 -10.82 -13.30
CA ASN A 101 -6.73 -11.74 -13.34
C ASN A 101 -5.43 -10.95 -13.13
N TYR A 102 -4.55 -11.48 -12.28
CA TYR A 102 -3.26 -10.88 -11.97
C TYR A 102 -2.12 -11.76 -12.47
N THR A 103 -1.19 -11.17 -13.20
CA THR A 103 -0.01 -11.85 -13.70
C THR A 103 1.23 -11.08 -13.27
N LEU A 104 2.26 -11.78 -12.83
CA LEU A 104 3.56 -11.21 -12.49
C LEU A 104 4.63 -11.80 -13.40
N VAL A 105 5.44 -10.94 -13.98
CA VAL A 105 6.62 -11.32 -14.79
C VAL A 105 7.82 -10.57 -14.22
N SER A 106 8.80 -11.30 -13.74
CA SER A 106 10.10 -10.74 -13.35
C SER A 106 11.13 -11.04 -14.42
N SER A 107 11.94 -10.05 -14.76
CA SER A 107 13.03 -10.20 -15.72
C SER A 107 14.36 -10.04 -15.00
N MET A 108 15.16 -11.11 -15.00
CA MET A 108 16.57 -11.05 -14.69
C MET A 108 17.33 -10.80 -15.99
N GLY A 109 17.53 -9.55 -16.36
CA GLY A 109 18.32 -9.24 -17.54
C GLY A 109 18.07 -7.84 -18.08
N PRO A 110 18.93 -7.36 -18.97
CA PRO A 110 18.77 -6.04 -19.54
C PRO A 110 17.46 -5.97 -20.32
N VAL A 111 16.50 -5.20 -19.80
CA VAL A 111 15.37 -4.76 -20.62
C VAL A 111 15.97 -3.90 -21.71
N GLN A 112 15.93 -4.38 -22.95
CA GLN A 112 16.45 -3.64 -24.09
C GLN A 112 15.59 -2.39 -24.30
N THR A 113 16.08 -1.26 -23.81
CA THR A 113 15.53 0.02 -24.23
C THR A 113 16.05 0.30 -25.64
N SER A 114 15.16 0.34 -26.60
CA SER A 114 15.46 0.59 -28.03
C SER A 114 15.89 2.02 -28.33
N TYR A 115 16.65 2.67 -27.46
CA TYR A 115 17.13 4.01 -27.73
C TYR A 115 18.62 4.15 -27.37
N ASN A 116 19.47 4.19 -28.43
CA ASN A 116 20.92 4.42 -28.41
C ASN A 116 21.79 3.34 -27.74
N GLN A 117 22.20 2.41 -28.57
CA GLN A 117 23.23 1.37 -28.38
C GLN A 117 24.62 1.93 -28.03
N ARG A 118 24.84 2.34 -26.77
CA ARG A 118 26.23 2.50 -26.31
C ARG A 118 26.58 1.83 -24.99
N GLN A 119 25.63 1.38 -24.23
CA GLN A 119 25.75 0.38 -23.18
C GLN A 119 24.33 0.06 -22.70
N PRO A 120 23.85 -1.19 -22.71
CA PRO A 120 22.58 -1.53 -22.09
C PRO A 120 22.73 -1.29 -20.58
N ALA A 121 22.04 -0.27 -20.08
CA ALA A 121 21.88 -0.13 -18.65
C ALA A 121 21.17 -1.40 -18.17
N GLN A 122 21.84 -2.19 -17.33
CA GLN A 122 21.28 -3.42 -16.78
C GLN A 122 20.26 -3.02 -15.70
N PHE A 123 19.01 -2.99 -16.07
CA PHE A 123 17.90 -2.84 -15.13
C PHE A 123 17.25 -4.20 -14.90
N GLU A 124 17.06 -4.58 -13.67
CA GLU A 124 16.16 -5.67 -13.32
C GLU A 124 14.76 -5.11 -13.18
N SER A 125 13.73 -5.86 -13.53
CA SER A 125 12.36 -5.40 -13.45
C SER A 125 11.40 -6.48 -12.99
N ALA A 126 10.31 -6.05 -12.31
CA ALA A 126 9.12 -6.84 -12.07
C ALA A 126 7.92 -6.09 -12.61
N ILE A 127 7.15 -6.75 -13.46
CA ILE A 127 5.97 -6.19 -14.09
C ILE A 127 4.75 -6.99 -13.64
N ALA A 128 3.79 -6.32 -13.02
CA ALA A 128 2.51 -6.90 -12.62
C ALA A 128 1.40 -6.36 -13.52
N LEU A 129 0.54 -7.24 -13.99
CA LEU A 129 -0.61 -6.89 -14.83
C LEU A 129 -1.89 -7.31 -14.12
N ALA A 130 -2.84 -6.39 -13.99
CA ALA A 130 -4.22 -6.67 -13.65
C ALA A 130 -5.09 -6.50 -14.90
N LYS A 131 -5.71 -7.59 -15.31
CA LYS A 131 -6.61 -7.63 -16.47
C LYS A 131 -8.02 -7.94 -15.97
N PRO A 132 -9.03 -7.12 -16.30
CA PRO A 132 -10.40 -7.43 -15.92
C PRO A 132 -10.89 -8.71 -16.60
N ASN A 133 -11.68 -9.53 -15.89
CA ASN A 133 -12.30 -10.73 -16.42
C ASN A 133 -13.30 -10.39 -17.52
N ASP A 134 -13.99 -9.27 -17.36
CA ASP A 134 -14.86 -8.69 -18.39
C ASP A 134 -14.23 -7.42 -18.95
N MET A 135 -13.62 -7.54 -20.12
CA MET A 135 -12.95 -6.45 -20.82
C MET A 135 -13.91 -5.33 -21.23
N SER A 136 -15.21 -5.58 -21.28
CA SER A 136 -16.20 -4.56 -21.68
C SER A 136 -16.51 -3.56 -20.58
N THR A 137 -16.16 -3.87 -19.33
CA THR A 137 -16.56 -3.08 -18.16
C THR A 137 -15.39 -2.50 -17.37
N GLY A 138 -14.15 -2.98 -17.56
CA GLY A 138 -13.02 -2.63 -16.74
C GLY A 138 -11.82 -2.10 -17.53
N LYS A 139 -10.95 -1.36 -16.81
CA LYS A 139 -9.63 -0.94 -17.27
C LYS A 139 -8.57 -1.92 -16.81
N SER A 140 -7.50 -2.07 -17.60
CA SER A 140 -6.32 -2.82 -17.21
C SER A 140 -5.32 -1.91 -16.49
N TYR A 141 -4.57 -2.49 -15.54
CA TYR A 141 -3.52 -1.81 -14.79
C TYR A 141 -2.22 -2.57 -14.91
N THR A 142 -1.15 -1.86 -15.19
CA THR A 142 0.18 -2.44 -15.23
C THR A 142 1.06 -1.75 -14.18
N GLY A 143 1.55 -2.52 -13.21
CA GLY A 143 2.56 -2.08 -12.26
C GLY A 143 3.93 -2.42 -12.80
N ALA A 144 4.89 -1.53 -12.64
CA ALA A 144 6.27 -1.77 -12.97
C ALA A 144 7.19 -1.35 -11.83
N VAL A 145 8.14 -2.19 -11.49
CA VAL A 145 9.22 -1.89 -10.55
C VAL A 145 10.53 -2.16 -11.24
N PHE A 146 11.44 -1.18 -11.24
CA PHE A 146 12.79 -1.31 -11.78
C PHE A 146 13.81 -1.15 -10.66
N ALA A 147 14.84 -1.97 -10.68
CA ALA A 147 16.01 -1.84 -9.82
C ALA A 147 17.22 -1.45 -10.65
N PHE A 148 17.99 -0.47 -10.17
CA PHE A 148 19.15 0.05 -10.84
C PHE A 148 20.21 0.51 -9.85
N LYS A 149 21.45 0.66 -10.31
CA LYS A 149 22.54 1.23 -9.52
C LYS A 149 22.61 2.75 -9.69
N GLU A 150 22.48 3.46 -8.58
CA GLU A 150 22.73 4.90 -8.54
C GLU A 150 23.84 5.20 -7.50
N LYS A 151 24.91 5.82 -7.97
CA LYS A 151 26.07 6.20 -7.11
C LYS A 151 26.61 5.06 -6.24
N GLY A 152 26.56 3.83 -6.76
CA GLY A 152 27.02 2.63 -6.06
C GLY A 152 25.97 1.93 -5.18
N ASN A 153 24.83 2.55 -4.92
CA ASN A 153 23.73 1.99 -4.17
C ASN A 153 22.67 1.41 -5.11
N ILE A 154 21.97 0.38 -4.67
CA ILE A 154 20.81 -0.15 -5.38
C ILE A 154 19.60 0.70 -4.99
N THR A 155 18.87 1.16 -5.98
CA THR A 155 17.65 1.95 -5.84
C THR A 155 16.54 1.28 -6.64
N THR A 156 15.31 1.35 -6.16
CA THR A 156 14.12 0.89 -6.89
C THR A 156 13.17 2.04 -7.15
N ILE A 157 12.57 2.04 -8.34
CA ILE A 157 11.50 2.97 -8.72
C ILE A 157 10.28 2.17 -9.18
N ALA A 158 9.09 2.67 -8.89
CA ALA A 158 7.85 2.01 -9.27
C ALA A 158 6.84 2.99 -9.87
N ALA A 159 6.02 2.49 -10.80
CA ALA A 159 4.90 3.21 -11.38
C ALA A 159 3.73 2.28 -11.63
N ILE A 160 2.54 2.88 -11.83
CA ILE A 160 1.34 2.19 -12.27
C ILE A 160 0.85 2.90 -13.53
N CYS A 161 0.60 2.12 -14.57
CA CYS A 161 -0.01 2.58 -15.81
C CYS A 161 -1.44 2.06 -15.91
N GLU A 162 -2.39 2.95 -16.13
CA GLU A 162 -3.81 2.63 -16.33
C GLU A 162 -4.14 2.70 -17.82
N SER A 163 -4.92 1.75 -18.35
CA SER A 163 -5.39 1.84 -19.73
C SER A 163 -6.31 3.04 -19.94
N ASP A 164 -6.10 3.79 -21.02
CA ASP A 164 -6.91 4.98 -21.34
C ASP A 164 -8.35 4.61 -21.68
N ARG A 165 -8.55 3.40 -22.21
CA ARG A 165 -9.84 2.90 -22.66
C ARG A 165 -10.22 1.60 -21.94
N ILE A 166 -11.53 1.43 -21.71
CA ILE A 166 -12.16 0.15 -21.49
C ILE A 166 -11.98 -0.64 -22.80
N ASN A 167 -11.80 -1.96 -22.74
CA ASN A 167 -11.53 -2.83 -23.91
C ASN A 167 -10.14 -2.67 -24.57
N ALA A 168 -9.21 -1.97 -23.95
CA ALA A 168 -7.85 -1.98 -24.45
C ALA A 168 -7.27 -3.39 -24.28
N SER A 169 -7.28 -4.18 -25.36
CA SER A 169 -6.68 -5.50 -25.41
C SER A 169 -5.16 -5.36 -25.45
N TYR A 170 -4.53 -5.26 -24.31
CA TYR A 170 -3.06 -5.37 -24.18
C TYR A 170 -2.57 -6.81 -24.42
N ALA A 171 -3.49 -7.74 -24.70
CA ALA A 171 -3.20 -9.16 -24.76
C ALA A 171 -2.46 -9.57 -26.06
N GLU A 172 -2.52 -8.77 -27.12
CA GLU A 172 -1.98 -9.19 -28.42
C GLU A 172 -0.51 -8.77 -28.63
N THR A 173 -0.05 -7.73 -27.97
CA THR A 173 1.37 -7.34 -27.96
C THR A 173 1.77 -6.94 -26.56
N TRP A 174 2.45 -7.86 -25.86
CA TRP A 174 3.09 -7.56 -24.59
C TRP A 174 4.12 -6.42 -24.78
N ASN A 175 3.74 -5.24 -24.38
CA ASN A 175 4.61 -4.08 -24.40
C ASN A 175 4.67 -3.46 -23.00
N PRO A 176 5.54 -3.97 -22.11
CA PRO A 176 5.61 -3.51 -20.73
C PRO A 176 6.08 -2.06 -20.64
N PRO A 177 5.81 -1.36 -19.50
CA PRO A 177 6.43 -0.09 -19.20
C PRO A 177 7.96 -0.19 -19.28
N THR A 178 8.60 0.89 -19.73
CA THR A 178 10.06 0.96 -19.89
C THR A 178 10.66 1.96 -18.91
N PHE A 179 11.94 1.79 -18.60
CA PHE A 179 12.70 2.71 -17.77
C PHE A 179 13.90 3.23 -18.53
N ASP A 180 14.06 4.55 -18.59
CA ASP A 180 15.15 5.20 -19.33
C ASP A 180 16.39 5.52 -18.47
N GLY A 181 16.39 5.10 -17.21
CA GLY A 181 17.42 5.43 -16.22
C GLY A 181 17.05 6.61 -15.34
N LYS A 182 15.93 7.29 -15.60
CA LYS A 182 15.44 8.43 -14.85
C LYS A 182 13.96 8.34 -14.52
N GLU A 183 13.14 7.98 -15.51
CA GLU A 183 11.67 7.92 -15.37
C GLU A 183 11.13 6.62 -15.98
N ILE A 184 9.98 6.18 -15.47
CA ILE A 184 9.22 5.07 -16.05
C ILE A 184 8.24 5.65 -17.06
N HIS A 185 8.27 5.09 -18.26
CA HIS A 185 7.38 5.43 -19.35
C HIS A 185 6.34 4.35 -19.54
N CYS A 186 5.07 4.75 -19.44
CA CYS A 186 3.96 3.87 -19.76
C CYS A 186 3.87 3.65 -21.27
N GLN A 187 3.33 2.51 -21.69
CA GLN A 187 3.12 2.21 -23.11
C GLN A 187 2.06 3.13 -23.73
N PRO A 188 2.06 3.31 -25.05
CA PRO A 188 1.01 4.06 -25.76
C PRO A 188 -0.38 3.52 -25.42
N GLY A 189 -1.35 4.42 -25.18
CA GLY A 189 -2.71 4.06 -24.78
C GLY A 189 -2.87 3.76 -23.28
N THR A 190 -1.86 4.14 -22.47
CA THR A 190 -1.95 4.11 -21.00
C THR A 190 -1.46 5.40 -20.40
N THR A 191 -2.01 5.74 -19.25
CA THR A 191 -1.65 6.92 -18.47
C THR A 191 -1.01 6.52 -17.14
N ILE A 192 0.09 7.19 -16.78
CA ILE A 192 0.74 6.97 -15.49
C ILE A 192 -0.12 7.52 -14.35
N LEU A 193 -0.35 6.71 -13.33
CA LEU A 193 -1.03 7.11 -12.11
C LEU A 193 -0.01 7.65 -11.09
N ARG A 194 -0.27 8.84 -10.58
CA ARG A 194 0.55 9.51 -9.55
C ARG A 194 -0.11 9.46 -8.18
#